data_ac785b3d6565e435c51f4c14e1738786
#
_entry.id   ac785b3d6565e435c51f4c14e1738786
#
_cell.length_a   1.000
_cell.length_b   1.000
_cell.length_c   1.000
_cell.angle_alpha   90.00
_cell.angle_beta   90.00
_cell.angle_gamma   90.00
#
_symmetry.space_group_name_H-M   'P 1'
#
loop_
_entity.id
_entity.type
_entity.pdbx_description
1 polymer ?
#
loop_
_entity_poly.entity_id
_entity_poly.type
_entity_poly.pdbx_seq_one_letter_code
_entity_poly.pdbx_strand_id
1 'polypeptide(L)'
;MFKKNQEIFDLLFEAVSEGVIVVDQDQKIVAVNSYAESIFGYQKNELIDKSLQILIPSEYHSNHGAHFHGFMNKSSRREMGQGRDLFGITKQNKIFPLEVGLNPFKLYDKTYVMALASDITLRKEAEKEIELLNSQLENKISDRTLELNKTISKLKELNLNFEEEITKRVEVEKKLKIALKKEIELNDLKTKFLSLVSHEFKTPLSGILTSAILLEKYKLTEQQEKRDKHLNTITNKVRYLNNILNDFLSIERLDSGKINYKFTTFNLSKVINEVVYNSNMLLKSGQRINIPRSIDEYVLQQDEKILELALSNLIHNAIKYSPENSEIKFKISQKGKNLIFKVKDHGIGIPEKDQKHLFNRYFRAENVLTYPGTGIGLNIAKVHLENLGGSISFTSKENEGSTFIIELPIIKE
;
A
#
# COMPACT_ATOMS: atom_id res chain seq x y z
N MET A 1 -3.34 20.34 100.88
CA MET A 1 -4.00 19.68 99.77
C MET A 1 -4.62 20.69 98.81
N PHE A 2 -5.31 21.70 99.30
CA PHE A 2 -6.02 22.73 98.45
C PHE A 2 -5.04 23.56 97.58
N LYS A 3 -3.95 24.06 98.09
CA LYS A 3 -2.97 24.86 97.33
C LYS A 3 -2.38 24.12 96.12
N LYS A 4 -2.09 22.81 96.28
CA LYS A 4 -1.54 21.98 95.23
C LYS A 4 -2.54 21.70 94.07
N ASN A 5 -3.80 21.58 94.36
CA ASN A 5 -4.86 21.41 93.38
C ASN A 5 -5.10 22.70 92.57
N GLN A 6 -4.94 23.87 93.18
CA GLN A 6 -5.05 25.14 92.50
C GLN A 6 -3.87 25.38 91.53
N GLU A 7 -2.68 25.11 91.95
CA GLU A 7 -1.47 25.19 91.08
C GLU A 7 -1.56 24.27 89.88
N ILE A 8 -2.13 23.07 90.05
CA ILE A 8 -2.35 22.13 88.95
C ILE A 8 -3.43 22.66 87.97
N PHE A 9 -4.49 23.21 88.50
CA PHE A 9 -5.56 23.80 87.67
C PHE A 9 -5.06 25.00 86.86
N ASP A 10 -4.35 25.91 87.46
CA ASP A 10 -3.74 27.06 86.78
C ASP A 10 -2.74 26.62 85.71
N LEU A 11 -1.94 25.57 85.96
CA LEU A 11 -1.02 25.07 84.98
C LEU A 11 -1.71 24.38 83.78
N LEU A 12 -2.77 23.63 84.02
CA LEU A 12 -3.58 23.01 82.94
C LEU A 12 -4.33 24.07 82.14
N PHE A 13 -4.88 25.11 82.82
CA PHE A 13 -5.58 26.17 82.16
C PHE A 13 -4.69 26.99 81.21
N GLU A 14 -3.46 27.26 81.65
CA GLU A 14 -2.45 27.94 80.83
C GLU A 14 -1.81 27.06 79.78
N ALA A 15 -1.80 25.76 79.92
CA ALA A 15 -1.16 24.81 78.99
C ALA A 15 -2.04 24.49 77.74
N VAL A 16 -3.29 24.90 77.72
CA VAL A 16 -4.20 24.71 76.58
C VAL A 16 -3.77 25.58 75.41
N SER A 17 -3.53 24.99 74.27
CA SER A 17 -3.15 25.69 73.03
C SER A 17 -4.33 26.37 72.32
N GLU A 18 -5.40 26.59 73.01
CA GLU A 18 -6.57 27.36 72.58
C GLU A 18 -6.86 28.47 73.58
N GLY A 19 -7.51 29.53 73.16
CA GLY A 19 -7.91 30.59 74.03
C GLY A 19 -9.04 30.15 74.91
N VAL A 20 -8.79 30.03 76.23
CA VAL A 20 -9.81 29.69 77.21
C VAL A 20 -10.37 30.97 77.85
N ILE A 21 -11.67 31.16 77.71
CA ILE A 21 -12.37 32.31 78.25
C ILE A 21 -13.56 31.79 79.09
N VAL A 22 -13.64 32.17 80.35
CA VAL A 22 -14.75 31.82 81.27
C VAL A 22 -15.57 33.06 81.54
N VAL A 23 -16.87 32.95 81.28
CA VAL A 23 -17.83 34.08 81.54
C VAL A 23 -18.92 33.68 82.53
N ASP A 24 -19.39 34.63 83.24
CA ASP A 24 -20.51 34.50 84.15
C ASP A 24 -21.88 34.70 83.44
N GLN A 25 -22.99 34.72 84.23
CA GLN A 25 -24.33 34.85 83.70
C GLN A 25 -24.63 36.28 83.12
N ASP A 26 -23.85 37.28 83.52
CA ASP A 26 -23.93 38.66 83.05
C ASP A 26 -22.98 38.93 81.88
N GLN A 27 -22.42 37.86 81.25
CA GLN A 27 -21.43 37.92 80.19
C GLN A 27 -20.12 38.64 80.58
N LYS A 28 -19.80 38.71 81.87
CA LYS A 28 -18.52 39.22 82.34
C LYS A 28 -17.47 38.12 82.32
N ILE A 29 -16.29 38.45 81.87
CA ILE A 29 -15.10 37.52 81.81
C ILE A 29 -14.55 37.34 83.21
N VAL A 30 -14.64 36.15 83.77
CA VAL A 30 -14.18 35.83 85.14
C VAL A 30 -12.85 35.15 85.17
N ALA A 31 -12.45 34.45 84.04
CA ALA A 31 -11.14 33.85 83.89
C ALA A 31 -10.76 33.83 82.42
N VAL A 32 -9.49 33.98 82.11
CA VAL A 32 -8.90 33.91 80.77
C VAL A 32 -7.46 33.38 80.85
N ASN A 33 -7.07 32.54 79.93
CA ASN A 33 -5.68 32.05 79.83
C ASN A 33 -4.82 32.98 78.96
N SER A 34 -3.52 32.88 79.12
CA SER A 34 -2.55 33.68 78.35
C SER A 34 -2.66 33.53 76.82
N TYR A 35 -3.12 32.40 76.31
CA TYR A 35 -3.37 32.21 74.91
C TYR A 35 -4.53 33.02 74.38
N ALA A 36 -5.65 33.10 75.11
CA ALA A 36 -6.76 33.97 74.77
C ALA A 36 -6.36 35.47 74.78
N GLU A 37 -5.59 35.91 75.79
CA GLU A 37 -5.06 37.26 75.84
C GLU A 37 -4.21 37.59 74.63
N SER A 38 -3.37 36.64 74.22
CA SER A 38 -2.49 36.77 73.02
C SER A 38 -3.27 36.92 71.74
N ILE A 39 -4.22 36.02 71.43
CA ILE A 39 -4.97 36.07 70.17
C ILE A 39 -5.87 37.33 70.04
N PHE A 40 -6.40 37.81 71.17
CA PHE A 40 -7.20 39.03 71.17
C PHE A 40 -6.38 40.33 71.40
N GLY A 41 -5.05 40.18 71.64
CA GLY A 41 -4.11 41.29 71.74
C GLY A 41 -4.25 42.11 73.05
N TYR A 42 -4.70 41.51 74.14
CA TYR A 42 -4.79 42.13 75.48
C TYR A 42 -3.61 41.72 76.32
N GLN A 43 -3.32 42.59 77.34
CA GLN A 43 -2.31 42.29 78.34
C GLN A 43 -2.87 41.38 79.44
N LYS A 44 -1.98 40.78 80.21
CA LYS A 44 -2.36 39.85 81.29
C LYS A 44 -3.37 40.48 82.26
N ASN A 45 -4.43 39.72 82.50
CA ASN A 45 -5.56 40.09 83.34
C ASN A 45 -6.35 41.35 82.91
N GLU A 46 -6.11 41.89 81.70
CA GLU A 46 -6.80 43.10 81.21
C GLU A 46 -8.27 42.79 80.80
N LEU A 47 -8.57 41.55 80.53
CA LEU A 47 -9.88 41.05 80.13
C LEU A 47 -10.78 40.71 81.32
N ILE A 48 -10.24 40.55 82.50
CA ILE A 48 -11.00 40.20 83.71
C ILE A 48 -12.00 41.33 84.04
N ASP A 49 -13.23 40.98 84.46
CA ASP A 49 -14.34 41.82 84.76
C ASP A 49 -14.90 42.67 83.62
N LYS A 50 -14.36 42.51 82.41
CA LYS A 50 -14.90 43.14 81.17
C LYS A 50 -16.02 42.30 80.56
N SER A 51 -16.90 42.98 79.81
CA SER A 51 -17.96 42.33 79.08
C SER A 51 -17.37 41.51 77.93
N LEU A 52 -17.85 40.28 77.69
CA LEU A 52 -17.46 39.42 76.53
C LEU A 52 -17.66 40.14 75.19
N GLN A 53 -18.58 41.12 75.12
CA GLN A 53 -18.86 41.87 73.89
C GLN A 53 -17.64 42.59 73.31
N ILE A 54 -16.59 42.88 74.09
CA ILE A 54 -15.40 43.56 73.62
C ILE A 54 -14.54 42.64 72.68
N LEU A 55 -14.76 41.33 72.74
CA LEU A 55 -14.11 40.33 71.92
C LEU A 55 -14.90 39.95 70.64
N ILE A 56 -16.11 40.52 70.51
CA ILE A 56 -17.07 40.22 69.42
C ILE A 56 -17.25 41.50 68.58
N PRO A 57 -17.16 41.43 67.23
CA PRO A 57 -17.43 42.60 66.40
C PRO A 57 -18.84 43.21 66.68
N SER A 58 -18.96 44.53 66.65
CA SER A 58 -20.18 45.28 67.04
C SER A 58 -21.42 44.86 66.23
N GLU A 59 -21.29 44.46 65.02
CA GLU A 59 -22.38 43.98 64.18
C GLU A 59 -23.10 42.72 64.70
N TYR A 60 -22.45 41.93 65.56
CA TYR A 60 -23.01 40.71 66.16
C TYR A 60 -23.57 40.93 67.58
N HIS A 61 -23.38 42.12 68.20
CA HIS A 61 -23.75 42.36 69.58
C HIS A 61 -25.25 42.18 69.83
N SER A 62 -26.13 42.71 68.92
CA SER A 62 -27.55 42.62 69.04
C SER A 62 -28.10 41.19 69.14
N ASN A 63 -27.53 40.28 68.47
CA ASN A 63 -27.98 38.89 68.42
C ASN A 63 -27.26 37.99 69.44
N HIS A 64 -26.02 38.34 69.82
CA HIS A 64 -25.18 37.50 70.69
C HIS A 64 -25.79 37.40 72.08
N GLY A 65 -26.35 38.51 72.68
CA GLY A 65 -26.97 38.48 73.99
C GLY A 65 -28.14 37.48 74.08
N ALA A 66 -29.02 37.49 73.07
CA ALA A 66 -30.16 36.57 73.01
C ALA A 66 -29.71 35.10 72.86
N HIS A 67 -28.67 34.85 72.04
CA HIS A 67 -28.08 33.52 71.88
C HIS A 67 -27.38 33.00 73.13
N PHE A 68 -26.72 33.91 73.89
CA PHE A 68 -26.05 33.59 75.16
C PHE A 68 -27.05 33.16 76.23
N HIS A 69 -28.09 33.93 76.47
CA HIS A 69 -29.15 33.59 77.43
C HIS A 69 -29.88 32.28 77.05
N GLY A 70 -30.15 32.08 75.74
CA GLY A 70 -30.73 30.82 75.25
C GLY A 70 -29.81 29.59 75.45
N PHE A 71 -28.48 29.78 75.36
CA PHE A 71 -27.50 28.75 75.62
C PHE A 71 -27.39 28.41 77.13
N MET A 72 -27.34 29.38 77.95
CA MET A 72 -27.29 29.21 79.44
C MET A 72 -28.44 28.32 79.95
N ASN A 73 -29.63 28.44 79.37
CA ASN A 73 -30.83 27.70 79.79
C ASN A 73 -30.82 26.22 79.28
N LYS A 74 -30.01 25.83 78.23
CA LYS A 74 -30.02 24.52 77.65
C LYS A 74 -28.92 23.55 78.15
N SER A 75 -27.92 24.03 78.92
CA SER A 75 -26.86 23.25 79.61
C SER A 75 -26.18 22.11 78.84
N SER A 76 -26.05 22.25 77.53
CA SER A 76 -25.34 21.19 76.70
C SER A 76 -24.10 21.74 76.00
N ARG A 77 -23.04 20.98 75.97
CA ARG A 77 -21.82 21.30 75.18
C ARG A 77 -22.19 21.57 73.73
N ARG A 78 -21.65 22.64 73.15
CA ARG A 78 -21.92 23.04 71.77
C ARG A 78 -20.68 23.61 71.14
N GLU A 79 -20.35 23.11 69.98
CA GLU A 79 -19.45 23.82 69.06
C GLU A 79 -20.25 24.88 68.31
N MET A 80 -19.80 26.12 68.40
CA MET A 80 -20.39 27.24 67.66
C MET A 80 -19.71 27.30 66.28
N GLY A 81 -20.46 27.64 65.24
CA GLY A 81 -19.89 27.84 63.92
C GLY A 81 -20.15 26.74 62.97
N GLN A 82 -20.89 25.64 63.29
CA GLN A 82 -21.26 24.63 62.24
C GLN A 82 -22.06 25.35 61.13
N GLY A 83 -21.32 25.65 60.00
CA GLY A 83 -21.85 26.30 58.82
C GLY A 83 -21.97 27.83 58.87
N ARG A 84 -21.40 28.52 59.89
CA ARG A 84 -21.32 29.98 59.97
C ARG A 84 -19.89 30.37 60.36
N ASP A 85 -19.29 31.28 59.60
CA ASP A 85 -18.04 31.90 60.03
C ASP A 85 -18.28 32.79 61.29
N LEU A 86 -17.53 32.52 62.35
CA LEU A 86 -17.50 33.37 63.55
C LEU A 86 -16.25 34.26 63.44
N PHE A 87 -16.40 35.45 63.99
CA PHE A 87 -15.30 36.40 63.99
C PHE A 87 -15.05 36.95 65.37
N GLY A 88 -13.83 37.06 65.75
CA GLY A 88 -13.36 37.80 66.93
C GLY A 88 -12.80 39.16 66.51
N ILE A 89 -12.74 40.08 67.48
CA ILE A 89 -12.11 41.37 67.29
C ILE A 89 -11.03 41.60 68.34
N THR A 90 -9.82 41.97 67.88
CA THR A 90 -8.72 42.28 68.77
C THR A 90 -8.85 43.65 69.38
N LYS A 91 -8.07 43.95 70.44
CA LYS A 91 -7.95 45.28 71.07
C LYS A 91 -7.59 46.36 70.04
N GLN A 92 -6.93 46.06 68.95
CA GLN A 92 -6.59 46.98 67.87
C GLN A 92 -7.69 47.10 66.78
N ASN A 93 -8.90 46.60 67.06
CA ASN A 93 -10.01 46.55 66.13
C ASN A 93 -9.75 45.68 64.85
N LYS A 94 -8.81 44.76 64.89
CA LYS A 94 -8.61 43.79 63.78
C LYS A 94 -9.60 42.62 63.96
N ILE A 95 -10.43 42.39 62.92
CA ILE A 95 -11.36 41.29 62.89
C ILE A 95 -10.60 40.04 62.29
N PHE A 96 -10.78 38.90 62.91
CA PHE A 96 -10.20 37.65 62.47
C PHE A 96 -11.17 36.47 62.59
N PRO A 97 -11.13 35.47 61.78
CA PRO A 97 -12.01 34.31 61.85
C PRO A 97 -11.66 33.45 63.05
N LEU A 98 -12.68 33.01 63.72
CA LEU A 98 -12.57 32.35 65.03
C LEU A 98 -13.45 31.12 65.08
N GLU A 99 -12.94 30.01 65.61
CA GLU A 99 -13.70 28.81 65.94
C GLU A 99 -13.92 28.80 67.46
N VAL A 100 -15.14 28.55 67.90
CA VAL A 100 -15.49 28.63 69.33
C VAL A 100 -16.26 27.39 69.78
N GLY A 101 -15.71 26.69 70.77
CA GLY A 101 -16.38 25.63 71.53
C GLY A 101 -16.94 26.15 72.88
N LEU A 102 -18.21 25.92 73.15
CA LEU A 102 -18.81 26.35 74.37
C LEU A 102 -19.14 25.18 75.29
N ASN A 103 -18.74 25.31 76.59
CA ASN A 103 -18.98 24.32 77.63
C ASN A 103 -19.58 25.02 78.87
N PRO A 104 -20.88 24.87 79.14
CA PRO A 104 -21.48 25.39 80.37
C PRO A 104 -21.15 24.49 81.57
N PHE A 105 -20.87 25.09 82.73
CA PHE A 105 -20.63 24.37 84.00
C PHE A 105 -21.19 25.16 85.20
N LYS A 106 -21.41 24.43 86.28
CA LYS A 106 -21.94 25.07 87.55
C LYS A 106 -20.84 24.99 88.62
N LEU A 107 -20.65 26.12 89.30
CA LEU A 107 -19.76 26.25 90.41
C LEU A 107 -20.46 27.12 91.51
N TYR A 108 -20.57 26.62 92.78
CA TYR A 108 -21.25 27.29 93.90
C TYR A 108 -22.61 27.83 93.48
N ASP A 109 -23.51 27.02 92.92
CA ASP A 109 -24.86 27.34 92.43
C ASP A 109 -24.94 28.42 91.35
N LYS A 110 -23.84 28.94 90.86
CA LYS A 110 -23.74 29.81 89.70
C LYS A 110 -23.36 29.07 88.43
N THR A 111 -23.96 29.44 87.30
CA THR A 111 -23.62 28.87 86.02
C THR A 111 -22.60 29.75 85.31
N TYR A 112 -21.56 29.12 84.77
CA TYR A 112 -20.51 29.73 83.94
C TYR A 112 -20.45 29.08 82.61
N VAL A 113 -19.90 29.77 81.61
CA VAL A 113 -19.61 29.20 80.29
C VAL A 113 -18.11 29.31 80.02
N MET A 114 -17.50 28.21 79.75
CA MET A 114 -16.13 28.15 79.23
C MET A 114 -16.18 28.15 77.68
N ALA A 115 -15.59 29.11 77.05
CA ALA A 115 -15.39 29.21 75.64
C ALA A 115 -13.92 28.80 75.32
N LEU A 116 -13.76 27.87 74.34
CA LEU A 116 -12.49 27.56 73.76
C LEU A 116 -12.44 28.24 72.36
N ALA A 117 -11.49 29.14 72.19
CA ALA A 117 -11.39 30.03 71.05
C ALA A 117 -10.10 29.76 70.26
N SER A 118 -10.21 29.39 69.02
CA SER A 118 -9.07 29.15 68.12
C SER A 118 -9.08 30.12 66.94
N ASP A 119 -7.95 30.78 66.70
CA ASP A 119 -7.76 31.61 65.53
C ASP A 119 -7.56 30.68 64.28
N ILE A 120 -8.43 30.74 63.31
CA ILE A 120 -8.40 29.93 62.11
C ILE A 120 -8.00 30.74 60.88
N THR A 121 -7.33 31.91 61.06
CA THR A 121 -6.91 32.78 59.94
C THR A 121 -6.05 32.02 58.91
N LEU A 122 -4.98 31.38 59.40
CA LEU A 122 -4.08 30.62 58.50
C LEU A 122 -4.78 29.46 57.77
N ARG A 123 -5.73 28.80 58.46
CA ARG A 123 -6.51 27.71 57.85
C ARG A 123 -7.42 28.27 56.75
N LYS A 124 -8.10 29.35 56.97
CA LYS A 124 -8.98 29.99 55.96
C LYS A 124 -8.21 30.56 54.77
N GLU A 125 -7.02 31.11 55.00
CA GLU A 125 -6.13 31.56 53.91
C GLU A 125 -5.66 30.39 53.05
N ALA A 126 -5.21 29.29 53.65
CA ALA A 126 -4.83 28.10 52.95
C ALA A 126 -5.99 27.45 52.15
N GLU A 127 -7.20 27.41 52.75
CA GLU A 127 -8.40 26.91 52.06
C GLU A 127 -8.69 27.74 50.79
N LYS A 128 -8.61 29.06 50.86
CA LYS A 128 -8.81 29.96 49.71
C LYS A 128 -7.74 29.80 48.64
N GLU A 129 -6.48 29.63 49.07
CA GLU A 129 -5.38 29.39 48.10
C GLU A 129 -5.55 28.07 47.35
N ILE A 130 -5.94 27.00 48.09
CA ILE A 130 -6.24 25.70 47.48
C ILE A 130 -7.39 25.80 46.45
N GLU A 131 -8.46 26.52 46.81
CA GLU A 131 -9.61 26.71 45.94
C GLU A 131 -9.22 27.47 44.65
N LEU A 132 -8.40 28.52 44.77
CA LEU A 132 -7.87 29.28 43.64
C LEU A 132 -6.99 28.40 42.74
N LEU A 133 -6.06 27.66 43.35
CA LEU A 133 -5.16 26.77 42.61
C LEU A 133 -5.93 25.66 41.89
N ASN A 134 -6.94 25.06 42.54
CA ASN A 134 -7.80 24.07 41.92
C ASN A 134 -8.52 24.62 40.68
N SER A 135 -9.10 25.81 40.78
CA SER A 135 -9.76 26.48 39.66
C SER A 135 -8.80 26.75 38.50
N GLN A 136 -7.58 27.22 38.81
CA GLN A 136 -6.53 27.41 37.77
C GLN A 136 -6.10 26.10 37.13
N LEU A 137 -5.98 25.02 37.93
CA LEU A 137 -5.61 23.70 37.43
C LEU A 137 -6.68 23.11 36.51
N GLU A 138 -7.96 23.24 36.90
CA GLU A 138 -9.09 22.78 36.07
C GLU A 138 -9.12 23.47 34.70
N ASN A 139 -8.93 24.79 34.67
CA ASN A 139 -8.84 25.55 33.43
C ASN A 139 -7.67 25.05 32.55
N LYS A 140 -6.49 24.86 33.15
CA LYS A 140 -5.29 24.37 32.42
C LYS A 140 -5.46 22.94 31.89
N ILE A 141 -6.13 22.07 32.66
CA ILE A 141 -6.48 20.73 32.21
C ILE A 141 -7.44 20.80 31.01
N SER A 142 -8.46 21.64 31.08
CA SER A 142 -9.42 21.82 29.98
C SER A 142 -8.75 22.28 28.70
N ASP A 143 -7.88 23.29 28.76
CA ASP A 143 -7.15 23.83 27.61
C ASP A 143 -6.21 22.78 27.01
N ARG A 144 -5.45 22.06 27.85
CA ARG A 144 -4.55 21.00 27.38
C ARG A 144 -5.29 19.83 26.77
N THR A 145 -6.46 19.47 27.32
CA THR A 145 -7.30 18.40 26.78
C THR A 145 -7.82 18.76 25.38
N LEU A 146 -8.23 20.02 25.19
CA LEU A 146 -8.68 20.52 23.90
C LEU A 146 -7.55 20.49 22.86
N GLU A 147 -6.35 20.96 23.22
CA GLU A 147 -5.17 20.95 22.35
C GLU A 147 -4.77 19.53 21.97
N LEU A 148 -4.76 18.62 22.96
CA LEU A 148 -4.43 17.22 22.75
C LEU A 148 -5.41 16.54 21.79
N ASN A 149 -6.71 16.76 21.98
CA ASN A 149 -7.74 16.20 21.10
C ASN A 149 -7.61 16.70 19.65
N LYS A 150 -7.29 17.98 19.45
CA LYS A 150 -6.99 18.51 18.09
C LYS A 150 -5.79 17.82 17.47
N THR A 151 -4.73 17.61 18.25
CA THR A 151 -3.51 16.95 17.77
C THR A 151 -3.77 15.49 17.41
N ILE A 152 -4.54 14.76 18.25
CA ILE A 152 -4.94 13.37 17.99
C ILE A 152 -5.76 13.27 16.70
N SER A 153 -6.71 14.18 16.49
CA SER A 153 -7.52 14.20 15.26
C SER A 153 -6.67 14.41 14.02
N LYS A 154 -5.72 15.36 14.07
CA LYS A 154 -4.79 15.61 12.97
C LYS A 154 -3.85 14.44 12.69
N LEU A 155 -3.37 13.76 13.73
CA LEU A 155 -2.54 12.56 13.57
C LEU A 155 -3.32 11.40 12.95
N LYS A 156 -4.59 11.21 13.32
CA LYS A 156 -5.46 10.19 12.71
C LYS A 156 -5.68 10.45 11.22
N GLU A 157 -5.97 11.69 10.84
CA GLU A 157 -6.12 12.08 9.42
C GLU A 157 -4.83 11.81 8.63
N LEU A 158 -3.68 12.20 9.20
CA LEU A 158 -2.38 11.98 8.56
C LEU A 158 -2.07 10.49 8.37
N ASN A 159 -2.38 9.66 9.39
CA ASN A 159 -2.19 8.21 9.29
C ASN A 159 -3.05 7.57 8.19
N LEU A 160 -4.33 7.98 8.07
CA LEU A 160 -5.19 7.49 6.99
C LEU A 160 -4.62 7.83 5.61
N ASN A 161 -4.13 9.07 5.43
CA ASN A 161 -3.50 9.49 4.18
C ASN A 161 -2.22 8.68 3.87
N PHE A 162 -1.41 8.36 4.89
CA PHE A 162 -0.23 7.52 4.72
C PHE A 162 -0.59 6.07 4.34
N GLU A 163 -1.61 5.48 4.95
CA GLU A 163 -2.07 4.12 4.61
C GLU A 163 -2.55 4.04 3.14
N GLU A 164 -3.30 5.05 2.68
CA GLU A 164 -3.72 5.13 1.28
C GLU A 164 -2.51 5.27 0.33
N GLU A 165 -1.55 6.13 0.66
CA GLU A 165 -0.35 6.34 -0.15
C GLU A 165 0.50 5.07 -0.22
N ILE A 166 0.68 4.37 0.92
CA ILE A 166 1.40 3.09 0.96
C ILE A 166 0.71 2.06 0.07
N THR A 167 -0.62 1.96 0.14
CA THR A 167 -1.39 1.02 -0.69
C THR A 167 -1.18 1.30 -2.19
N LYS A 168 -1.25 2.57 -2.60
CA LYS A 168 -0.99 2.99 -3.98
C LYS A 168 0.44 2.65 -4.43
N ARG A 169 1.43 2.91 -3.58
CA ARG A 169 2.84 2.59 -3.88
C ARG A 169 3.08 1.10 -4.07
N VAL A 170 2.50 0.26 -3.21
CA VAL A 170 2.61 -1.21 -3.34
C VAL A 170 2.01 -1.71 -4.66
N GLU A 171 0.87 -1.15 -5.07
CA GLU A 171 0.25 -1.52 -6.36
C GLU A 171 1.12 -1.09 -7.55
N VAL A 172 1.64 0.14 -7.53
CA VAL A 172 2.54 0.65 -8.59
C VAL A 172 3.83 -0.17 -8.65
N GLU A 173 4.44 -0.50 -7.50
CA GLU A 173 5.64 -1.34 -7.45
C GLU A 173 5.40 -2.72 -8.05
N LYS A 174 4.25 -3.35 -7.75
CA LYS A 174 3.87 -4.64 -8.34
C LYS A 174 3.74 -4.55 -9.86
N LYS A 175 3.09 -3.52 -10.38
CA LYS A 175 2.96 -3.29 -11.83
C LYS A 175 4.32 -3.07 -12.49
N LEU A 176 5.18 -2.29 -11.85
CA LEU A 176 6.54 -2.01 -12.34
C LEU A 176 7.40 -3.28 -12.39
N LYS A 177 7.37 -4.12 -11.35
CA LYS A 177 8.08 -5.40 -11.34
C LYS A 177 7.65 -6.33 -12.48
N ILE A 178 6.36 -6.39 -12.77
CA ILE A 178 5.83 -7.20 -13.89
C ILE A 178 6.31 -6.63 -15.22
N ALA A 179 6.26 -5.31 -15.41
CA ALA A 179 6.71 -4.65 -16.63
C ALA A 179 8.22 -4.84 -16.85
N LEU A 180 9.01 -4.65 -15.79
CA LEU A 180 10.47 -4.85 -15.84
C LEU A 180 10.84 -6.30 -16.20
N LYS A 181 10.15 -7.28 -15.61
CA LYS A 181 10.39 -8.69 -15.95
C LYS A 181 10.13 -8.97 -17.42
N LYS A 182 9.03 -8.46 -17.98
CA LYS A 182 8.73 -8.57 -19.40
C LYS A 182 9.79 -7.93 -20.29
N GLU A 183 10.28 -6.76 -19.90
CA GLU A 183 11.32 -6.03 -20.63
C GLU A 183 12.64 -6.81 -20.66
N ILE A 184 13.04 -7.36 -19.52
CA ILE A 184 14.24 -8.21 -19.43
C ILE A 184 14.09 -9.44 -20.32
N GLU A 185 12.96 -10.15 -20.25
CA GLU A 185 12.68 -11.32 -21.11
C GLU A 185 12.74 -10.96 -22.60
N LEU A 186 12.18 -9.83 -22.99
CA LEU A 186 12.21 -9.32 -24.36
C LEU A 186 13.65 -8.99 -24.81
N ASN A 187 14.42 -8.34 -23.95
CA ASN A 187 15.81 -7.98 -24.25
C ASN A 187 16.71 -9.23 -24.39
N ASP A 188 16.51 -10.24 -23.54
CA ASP A 188 17.20 -11.51 -23.64
C ASP A 188 16.87 -12.23 -24.95
N LEU A 189 15.60 -12.23 -25.35
CA LEU A 189 15.18 -12.79 -26.64
C LEU A 189 15.81 -12.02 -27.81
N LYS A 190 15.85 -10.67 -27.73
CA LYS A 190 16.50 -9.83 -28.75
C LYS A 190 18.00 -10.11 -28.86
N THR A 191 18.68 -10.29 -27.75
CA THR A 191 20.12 -10.61 -27.73
C THR A 191 20.40 -12.01 -28.33
N LYS A 192 19.64 -13.02 -27.95
CA LYS A 192 19.70 -14.37 -28.53
C LYS A 192 19.43 -14.34 -30.02
N PHE A 193 18.46 -13.57 -30.48
CA PHE A 193 18.14 -13.37 -31.87
C PHE A 193 19.34 -12.81 -32.67
N LEU A 194 19.93 -11.69 -32.19
CA LEU A 194 21.07 -11.09 -32.88
C LEU A 194 22.26 -12.07 -33.04
N SER A 195 22.47 -12.91 -32.03
CA SER A 195 23.49 -13.96 -32.07
C SER A 195 23.14 -15.04 -33.12
N LEU A 196 21.87 -15.48 -33.14
CA LEU A 196 21.40 -16.46 -34.15
C LEU A 196 21.47 -15.90 -35.56
N VAL A 197 21.01 -14.68 -35.79
CA VAL A 197 21.08 -14.01 -37.09
C VAL A 197 22.52 -13.91 -37.56
N SER A 198 23.43 -13.48 -36.69
CA SER A 198 24.87 -13.42 -37.03
C SER A 198 25.43 -14.77 -37.50
N HIS A 199 25.03 -15.84 -36.81
CA HIS A 199 25.43 -17.19 -37.17
C HIS A 199 24.79 -17.63 -38.51
N GLU A 200 23.49 -17.38 -38.70
CA GLU A 200 22.75 -17.72 -39.93
C GLU A 200 23.23 -16.94 -41.17
N PHE A 201 23.84 -15.76 -40.99
CA PHE A 201 24.53 -15.02 -42.06
C PHE A 201 25.93 -15.55 -42.33
N LYS A 202 26.70 -15.85 -41.27
CA LYS A 202 28.10 -16.28 -41.43
C LYS A 202 28.26 -17.59 -42.20
N THR A 203 27.39 -18.56 -41.94
CA THR A 203 27.44 -19.88 -42.57
C THR A 203 27.26 -19.83 -44.10
N PRO A 204 26.21 -19.21 -44.68
CA PRO A 204 26.06 -19.09 -46.12
C PRO A 204 27.15 -18.23 -46.78
N LEU A 205 27.58 -17.13 -46.13
CA LEU A 205 28.66 -16.28 -46.63
C LEU A 205 29.98 -17.09 -46.76
N SER A 206 30.32 -17.88 -45.74
CA SER A 206 31.48 -18.77 -45.81
C SER A 206 31.35 -19.82 -46.93
N GLY A 207 30.15 -20.37 -47.13
CA GLY A 207 29.88 -21.30 -48.22
C GLY A 207 30.00 -20.66 -49.62
N ILE A 208 29.53 -19.40 -49.78
CA ILE A 208 29.71 -18.62 -51.02
C ILE A 208 31.19 -18.38 -51.28
N LEU A 209 31.95 -17.91 -50.27
CA LEU A 209 33.37 -17.66 -50.40
C LEU A 209 34.15 -18.91 -50.78
N THR A 210 33.89 -20.03 -50.09
CA THR A 210 34.55 -21.31 -50.39
C THR A 210 34.22 -21.77 -51.82
N SER A 211 32.96 -21.67 -52.25
CA SER A 211 32.55 -22.04 -53.61
C SER A 211 33.17 -21.13 -54.67
N ALA A 212 33.31 -19.85 -54.42
CA ALA A 212 33.97 -18.90 -55.32
C ALA A 212 35.44 -19.19 -55.44
N ILE A 213 36.17 -19.50 -54.37
CA ILE A 213 37.58 -19.87 -54.37
C ILE A 213 37.78 -21.19 -55.16
N LEU A 214 36.86 -22.15 -55.01
CA LEU A 214 36.95 -23.41 -55.74
C LEU A 214 36.65 -23.22 -57.24
N LEU A 215 35.76 -22.33 -57.62
CA LEU A 215 35.52 -21.98 -59.04
C LEU A 215 36.77 -21.43 -59.74
N GLU A 216 37.58 -20.64 -59.03
CA GLU A 216 38.85 -20.13 -59.58
C GLU A 216 39.84 -21.30 -59.95
N LYS A 217 39.77 -22.44 -59.25
CA LYS A 217 40.62 -23.60 -59.46
C LYS A 217 40.15 -24.48 -60.60
N TYR A 218 38.84 -24.49 -60.95
CA TYR A 218 38.28 -25.33 -62.02
C TYR A 218 38.32 -24.60 -63.36
N LYS A 219 39.49 -24.67 -64.05
CA LYS A 219 39.73 -23.96 -65.32
C LYS A 219 39.53 -24.83 -66.55
N LEU A 220 39.51 -26.16 -66.41
CA LEU A 220 39.41 -27.09 -67.51
C LEU A 220 37.98 -27.35 -67.93
N THR A 221 37.75 -27.61 -69.25
CA THR A 221 36.40 -27.86 -69.81
C THR A 221 35.74 -29.09 -69.20
N GLU A 222 36.53 -30.13 -68.89
CA GLU A 222 36.05 -31.35 -68.22
C GLU A 222 35.57 -31.16 -66.80
N GLN A 223 35.80 -29.99 -66.21
CA GLN A 223 35.40 -29.66 -64.86
C GLN A 223 34.08 -28.83 -64.82
N GLN A 224 33.36 -28.78 -65.95
CA GLN A 224 32.11 -27.97 -66.02
C GLN A 224 31.07 -28.40 -64.98
N GLU A 225 30.85 -29.67 -64.76
CA GLU A 225 29.91 -30.18 -63.75
C GLU A 225 30.25 -29.70 -62.34
N LYS A 226 31.55 -29.66 -62.00
CA LYS A 226 32.02 -29.14 -60.73
C LYS A 226 31.73 -27.61 -60.59
N ARG A 227 31.95 -26.83 -61.64
CA ARG A 227 31.65 -25.43 -61.72
C ARG A 227 30.16 -25.20 -61.55
N ASP A 228 29.31 -25.93 -62.24
CA ASP A 228 27.84 -25.82 -62.14
C ASP A 228 27.33 -26.10 -60.70
N LYS A 229 27.91 -27.13 -60.05
CA LYS A 229 27.65 -27.46 -58.67
C LYS A 229 27.97 -26.28 -57.72
N HIS A 230 29.13 -25.63 -57.89
CA HIS A 230 29.51 -24.49 -57.06
C HIS A 230 28.71 -23.25 -57.39
N LEU A 231 28.35 -22.96 -58.63
CA LEU A 231 27.46 -21.89 -59.06
C LEU A 231 26.06 -22.06 -58.45
N ASN A 232 25.54 -23.29 -58.51
CA ASN A 232 24.25 -23.61 -57.87
C ASN A 232 24.32 -23.43 -56.34
N THR A 233 25.44 -23.81 -55.72
CA THR A 233 25.65 -23.59 -54.28
C THR A 233 25.62 -22.11 -53.93
N ILE A 234 26.35 -21.27 -54.67
CA ILE A 234 26.38 -19.82 -54.48
C ILE A 234 24.94 -19.24 -54.64
N THR A 235 24.28 -19.58 -55.75
CA THR A 235 22.93 -19.08 -56.03
C THR A 235 21.94 -19.44 -54.90
N ASN A 236 21.98 -20.67 -54.41
CA ASN A 236 21.11 -21.13 -53.32
C ASN A 236 21.43 -20.42 -52.00
N LYS A 237 22.72 -20.19 -51.72
CA LYS A 237 23.12 -19.45 -50.49
C LYS A 237 22.72 -17.97 -50.57
N VAL A 238 22.79 -17.31 -51.71
CA VAL A 238 22.32 -15.93 -51.91
C VAL A 238 20.82 -15.86 -51.74
N ARG A 239 20.06 -16.78 -52.34
CA ARG A 239 18.59 -16.86 -52.12
C ARG A 239 18.23 -17.02 -50.66
N TYR A 240 18.96 -17.89 -49.95
CA TYR A 240 18.75 -18.08 -48.50
C TYR A 240 19.02 -16.81 -47.69
N LEU A 241 20.11 -16.07 -48.00
CA LEU A 241 20.38 -14.76 -47.36
C LEU A 241 19.30 -13.73 -47.61
N ASN A 242 18.77 -13.65 -48.85
CA ASN A 242 17.67 -12.76 -49.19
C ASN A 242 16.40 -13.08 -48.37
N ASN A 243 16.09 -14.36 -48.17
CA ASN A 243 14.97 -14.77 -47.35
C ASN A 243 15.13 -14.32 -45.90
N ILE A 244 16.33 -14.50 -45.31
CA ILE A 244 16.61 -14.01 -43.95
C ILE A 244 16.44 -12.49 -43.86
N LEU A 245 16.94 -11.74 -44.86
CA LEU A 245 16.80 -10.29 -44.90
C LEU A 245 15.33 -9.83 -44.98
N ASN A 246 14.54 -10.51 -45.82
CA ASN A 246 13.12 -10.25 -45.98
C ASN A 246 12.34 -10.55 -44.68
N ASP A 247 12.66 -11.63 -43.96
CA ASP A 247 12.11 -11.96 -42.65
C ASP A 247 12.39 -10.82 -41.65
N PHE A 248 13.62 -10.32 -41.62
CA PHE A 248 14.04 -9.23 -40.76
C PHE A 248 13.28 -7.91 -41.06
N LEU A 249 13.23 -7.52 -42.36
CA LEU A 249 12.50 -6.34 -42.78
C LEU A 249 10.98 -6.45 -42.51
N SER A 250 10.45 -7.66 -42.56
CA SER A 250 9.03 -7.89 -42.19
C SER A 250 8.75 -7.64 -40.72
N ILE A 251 9.66 -8.06 -39.83
CA ILE A 251 9.55 -7.74 -38.39
C ILE A 251 9.63 -6.24 -38.14
N GLU A 252 10.60 -5.56 -38.73
CA GLU A 252 10.77 -4.11 -38.61
C GLU A 252 9.49 -3.36 -39.01
N ARG A 253 8.85 -3.76 -40.09
CA ARG A 253 7.57 -3.19 -40.56
C ARG A 253 6.42 -3.49 -39.60
N LEU A 254 6.37 -4.71 -39.03
CA LEU A 254 5.37 -5.10 -38.02
C LEU A 254 5.53 -4.25 -36.74
N ASP A 255 6.74 -4.08 -36.24
CA ASP A 255 7.03 -3.34 -35.02
C ASP A 255 6.80 -1.84 -35.17
N SER A 256 7.08 -1.28 -36.33
CA SER A 256 6.83 0.14 -36.63
C SER A 256 5.35 0.47 -36.89
N GLY A 257 4.47 -0.53 -36.98
CA GLY A 257 3.06 -0.34 -37.34
C GLY A 257 2.82 0.20 -38.77
N LYS A 258 3.87 0.19 -39.62
CA LYS A 258 3.84 0.75 -40.99
C LYS A 258 3.45 -0.27 -42.04
N ILE A 259 2.50 -1.14 -41.75
CA ILE A 259 2.02 -2.12 -42.73
C ILE A 259 0.73 -1.62 -43.37
N ASN A 260 0.77 -1.46 -44.68
CA ASN A 260 -0.40 -1.18 -45.48
C ASN A 260 -0.82 -2.45 -46.22
N TYR A 261 -1.88 -3.11 -45.72
CA TYR A 261 -2.46 -4.27 -46.42
C TYR A 261 -3.20 -3.85 -47.67
N LYS A 262 -2.92 -4.57 -48.77
CA LYS A 262 -3.58 -4.28 -50.06
C LYS A 262 -4.64 -5.35 -50.36
N PHE A 263 -5.88 -5.05 -50.01
CA PHE A 263 -7.00 -5.94 -50.28
C PHE A 263 -7.38 -5.90 -51.76
N THR A 264 -7.28 -7.08 -52.42
CA THR A 264 -7.64 -7.28 -53.81
C THR A 264 -8.49 -8.53 -53.93
N THR A 265 -9.34 -8.58 -54.97
CA THR A 265 -10.11 -9.77 -55.32
C THR A 265 -9.29 -10.63 -56.28
N PHE A 266 -9.04 -11.88 -55.91
CA PHE A 266 -8.26 -12.79 -56.71
C PHE A 266 -8.75 -14.25 -56.58
N ASN A 267 -8.43 -15.05 -57.61
CA ASN A 267 -8.69 -16.47 -57.59
C ASN A 267 -7.63 -17.17 -56.72
N LEU A 268 -8.07 -18.03 -55.78
CA LEU A 268 -7.19 -18.74 -54.89
C LEU A 268 -6.17 -19.62 -55.63
N SER A 269 -6.58 -20.21 -56.75
CA SER A 269 -5.71 -21.06 -57.59
C SER A 269 -4.43 -20.33 -58.02
N LYS A 270 -4.48 -19.03 -58.31
CA LYS A 270 -3.29 -18.23 -58.63
C LYS A 270 -2.25 -18.29 -57.53
N VAL A 271 -2.63 -18.00 -56.28
CA VAL A 271 -1.72 -18.01 -55.14
C VAL A 271 -1.19 -19.39 -54.84
N ILE A 272 -2.05 -20.42 -54.88
CA ILE A 272 -1.66 -21.78 -54.56
C ILE A 272 -0.69 -22.31 -55.63
N ASN A 273 -0.96 -22.08 -56.91
CA ASN A 273 -0.05 -22.52 -57.96
C ASN A 273 1.31 -21.86 -57.87
N GLU A 274 1.38 -20.55 -57.55
CA GLU A 274 2.65 -19.85 -57.34
C GLU A 274 3.42 -20.41 -56.14
N VAL A 275 2.74 -20.60 -54.97
CA VAL A 275 3.35 -21.21 -53.79
C VAL A 275 3.87 -22.61 -54.05
N VAL A 276 3.09 -23.44 -54.74
CA VAL A 276 3.48 -24.81 -55.08
C VAL A 276 4.62 -24.85 -56.07
N TYR A 277 4.56 -24.01 -57.11
CA TYR A 277 5.65 -23.91 -58.10
C TYR A 277 6.99 -23.54 -57.42
N ASN A 278 6.99 -22.53 -56.58
CA ASN A 278 8.17 -22.09 -55.84
C ASN A 278 8.64 -23.16 -54.84
N SER A 279 7.73 -23.90 -54.20
CA SER A 279 8.01 -24.94 -53.24
C SER A 279 8.55 -26.24 -53.88
N ASN A 280 8.16 -26.53 -55.11
CA ASN A 280 8.66 -27.73 -55.83
C ASN A 280 10.17 -27.71 -56.01
N MET A 281 10.80 -26.54 -56.15
CA MET A 281 12.25 -26.41 -56.24
C MET A 281 12.98 -26.74 -54.94
N LEU A 282 12.26 -26.83 -53.80
CA LEU A 282 12.81 -27.12 -52.48
C LEU A 282 12.58 -28.56 -52.03
N LEU A 283 11.83 -29.35 -52.78
CA LEU A 283 11.50 -30.73 -52.45
C LEU A 283 12.76 -31.59 -52.35
N LYS A 284 12.79 -32.41 -51.33
CA LYS A 284 13.81 -33.48 -51.19
C LYS A 284 13.52 -34.64 -52.13
N SER A 285 14.48 -35.55 -52.29
CA SER A 285 14.34 -36.74 -53.13
C SER A 285 13.04 -37.50 -52.76
N GLY A 286 12.18 -37.75 -53.77
CA GLY A 286 10.92 -38.48 -53.61
C GLY A 286 9.82 -37.77 -52.82
N GLN A 287 10.05 -36.56 -52.34
CA GLN A 287 8.97 -35.77 -51.71
C GLN A 287 7.96 -35.27 -52.74
N ARG A 288 6.68 -35.14 -52.35
CA ARG A 288 5.62 -34.58 -53.19
C ARG A 288 4.63 -33.76 -52.38
N ILE A 289 4.07 -32.71 -53.02
CA ILE A 289 2.98 -31.91 -52.46
C ILE A 289 1.68 -32.38 -53.13
N ASN A 290 0.73 -32.81 -52.30
CA ASN A 290 -0.60 -33.21 -52.75
C ASN A 290 -1.58 -32.07 -52.53
N ILE A 291 -2.10 -31.46 -53.61
CA ILE A 291 -3.04 -30.38 -53.65
C ILE A 291 -4.43 -30.87 -54.07
N PRO A 292 -5.51 -30.24 -53.49
CA PRO A 292 -6.90 -30.59 -53.94
C PRO A 292 -7.16 -30.13 -55.37
N ARG A 293 -7.99 -30.89 -56.08
CA ARG A 293 -8.33 -30.61 -57.51
C ARG A 293 -9.27 -29.41 -57.71
N SER A 294 -10.06 -29.03 -56.67
CA SER A 294 -11.11 -28.00 -56.73
C SER A 294 -10.68 -26.64 -56.17
N ILE A 295 -9.45 -26.19 -56.50
CA ILE A 295 -8.97 -24.87 -56.00
C ILE A 295 -9.46 -23.69 -56.82
N ASP A 296 -9.95 -23.88 -58.01
CA ASP A 296 -10.42 -22.81 -58.91
C ASP A 296 -11.79 -22.25 -58.50
N GLU A 297 -12.49 -22.91 -57.61
CA GLU A 297 -13.82 -22.53 -57.15
C GLU A 297 -13.82 -21.39 -56.13
N TYR A 298 -12.66 -21.02 -55.58
CA TYR A 298 -12.59 -20.05 -54.49
C TYR A 298 -12.04 -18.70 -54.97
N VAL A 299 -12.78 -17.66 -54.65
CA VAL A 299 -12.39 -16.26 -54.85
C VAL A 299 -12.32 -15.58 -53.51
N LEU A 300 -11.22 -14.87 -53.22
CA LEU A 300 -11.02 -14.13 -51.97
C LEU A 300 -10.85 -12.64 -52.23
N GLN A 301 -11.28 -11.85 -51.23
CA GLN A 301 -10.97 -10.43 -51.12
C GLN A 301 -10.05 -10.21 -49.92
N GLN A 302 -8.77 -10.40 -50.16
CA GLN A 302 -7.73 -10.37 -49.15
C GLN A 302 -6.41 -9.79 -49.72
N ASP A 303 -5.37 -9.70 -48.86
CA ASP A 303 -4.02 -9.39 -49.35
C ASP A 303 -3.37 -10.65 -49.93
N GLU A 304 -3.26 -10.68 -51.26
CA GLU A 304 -2.72 -11.83 -52.03
C GLU A 304 -1.29 -12.20 -51.57
N LYS A 305 -0.42 -11.17 -51.34
CA LYS A 305 0.97 -11.37 -50.97
C LYS A 305 1.14 -11.91 -49.57
N ILE A 306 0.27 -11.50 -48.63
CA ILE A 306 0.29 -11.98 -47.27
C ILE A 306 -0.20 -13.43 -47.19
N LEU A 307 -1.21 -13.80 -47.97
CA LEU A 307 -1.67 -15.18 -48.04
C LEU A 307 -0.57 -16.08 -48.65
N GLU A 308 0.09 -15.62 -49.73
CA GLU A 308 1.24 -16.31 -50.35
C GLU A 308 2.35 -16.51 -49.31
N LEU A 309 2.74 -15.49 -48.57
CA LEU A 309 3.75 -15.53 -47.51
C LEU A 309 3.39 -16.57 -46.43
N ALA A 310 2.17 -16.55 -45.93
CA ALA A 310 1.71 -17.45 -44.87
C ALA A 310 1.72 -18.92 -45.32
N LEU A 311 1.17 -19.18 -46.52
CA LEU A 311 1.15 -20.54 -47.09
C LEU A 311 2.55 -21.05 -47.43
N SER A 312 3.42 -20.20 -48.02
CA SER A 312 4.81 -20.52 -48.28
C SER A 312 5.56 -20.92 -47.00
N ASN A 313 5.41 -20.15 -45.91
CA ASN A 313 6.02 -20.49 -44.64
C ASN A 313 5.61 -21.87 -44.13
N LEU A 314 4.32 -22.25 -44.23
CA LEU A 314 3.84 -23.53 -43.77
C LEU A 314 4.33 -24.67 -44.62
N ILE A 315 4.29 -24.51 -45.95
CA ILE A 315 4.73 -25.56 -46.91
C ILE A 315 6.25 -25.74 -46.84
N HIS A 316 7.03 -24.67 -46.77
CA HIS A 316 8.47 -24.73 -46.59
C HIS A 316 8.87 -25.45 -45.31
N ASN A 317 8.16 -25.17 -44.20
CA ASN A 317 8.36 -25.88 -42.92
C ASN A 317 8.05 -27.40 -43.10
N ALA A 318 6.94 -27.74 -43.73
CA ALA A 318 6.57 -29.12 -43.98
C ALA A 318 7.62 -29.86 -44.82
N ILE A 319 8.16 -29.25 -45.90
CA ILE A 319 9.24 -29.79 -46.71
C ILE A 319 10.52 -29.99 -45.87
N LYS A 320 10.88 -28.96 -45.15
CA LYS A 320 12.13 -28.93 -44.38
C LYS A 320 12.21 -30.00 -43.31
N TYR A 321 11.13 -30.16 -42.53
CA TYR A 321 11.10 -31.05 -41.38
C TYR A 321 10.62 -32.47 -41.67
N SER A 322 10.10 -32.72 -42.86
CA SER A 322 9.75 -34.07 -43.31
C SER A 322 10.95 -34.82 -43.93
N PRO A 323 10.98 -36.15 -43.81
CA PRO A 323 12.01 -36.98 -44.44
C PRO A 323 11.85 -37.01 -45.97
N GLU A 324 12.85 -37.58 -46.67
CA GLU A 324 12.74 -37.94 -48.07
C GLU A 324 11.60 -38.93 -48.31
N ASN A 325 11.09 -39.01 -49.54
CA ASN A 325 9.99 -39.89 -49.95
C ASN A 325 8.67 -39.68 -49.18
N SER A 326 8.49 -38.52 -48.52
CA SER A 326 7.27 -38.18 -47.78
C SER A 326 6.27 -37.38 -48.60
N GLU A 327 5.01 -37.42 -48.19
CA GLU A 327 3.93 -36.64 -48.79
C GLU A 327 3.51 -35.50 -47.87
N ILE A 328 3.46 -34.27 -48.42
CA ILE A 328 2.91 -33.09 -47.78
C ILE A 328 1.48 -32.92 -48.30
N LYS A 329 0.48 -33.02 -47.42
CA LYS A 329 -0.93 -32.94 -47.79
C LYS A 329 -1.46 -31.53 -47.56
N PHE A 330 -1.84 -30.87 -48.64
CA PHE A 330 -2.50 -29.57 -48.59
C PHE A 330 -4.00 -29.76 -48.83
N LYS A 331 -4.85 -29.28 -47.88
CA LYS A 331 -6.30 -29.36 -47.98
C LYS A 331 -6.90 -28.00 -47.82
N ILE A 332 -7.98 -27.71 -48.55
CA ILE A 332 -8.78 -26.52 -48.48
C ILE A 332 -10.23 -26.93 -48.22
N SER A 333 -10.90 -26.22 -47.35
CA SER A 333 -12.31 -26.37 -47.06
C SER A 333 -12.92 -25.04 -46.65
N GLN A 334 -14.19 -24.84 -46.97
CA GLN A 334 -14.93 -23.66 -46.54
C GLN A 334 -15.81 -24.04 -45.36
N LYS A 335 -15.81 -23.16 -44.34
CA LYS A 335 -16.71 -23.25 -43.19
C LYS A 335 -17.36 -21.88 -42.94
N GLY A 336 -18.61 -21.75 -43.35
CA GLY A 336 -19.32 -20.46 -43.32
C GLY A 336 -18.65 -19.41 -44.21
N LYS A 337 -18.25 -18.27 -43.61
CA LYS A 337 -17.58 -17.16 -44.27
C LYS A 337 -16.05 -17.32 -44.34
N ASN A 338 -15.48 -18.39 -43.75
CA ASN A 338 -14.04 -18.60 -43.65
C ASN A 338 -13.59 -19.72 -44.56
N LEU A 339 -12.39 -19.55 -45.16
CA LEU A 339 -11.62 -20.62 -45.77
C LEU A 339 -10.64 -21.17 -44.75
N ILE A 340 -10.52 -22.50 -44.76
CA ILE A 340 -9.60 -23.26 -43.89
C ILE A 340 -8.57 -23.95 -44.75
N PHE A 341 -7.32 -23.60 -44.57
CA PHE A 341 -6.17 -24.22 -45.20
C PHE A 341 -5.48 -25.16 -44.21
N LYS A 342 -5.27 -26.39 -44.57
CA LYS A 342 -4.58 -27.38 -43.72
C LYS A 342 -3.37 -27.90 -44.45
N VAL A 343 -2.19 -27.73 -43.84
CA VAL A 343 -0.91 -28.31 -44.32
C VAL A 343 -0.51 -29.39 -43.32
N LYS A 344 -0.55 -30.65 -43.76
CA LYS A 344 -0.16 -31.80 -42.96
C LYS A 344 1.15 -32.36 -43.47
N ASP A 345 2.13 -32.50 -42.59
CA ASP A 345 3.42 -33.15 -42.79
C ASP A 345 3.53 -34.44 -41.98
N HIS A 346 4.55 -35.25 -42.34
CA HIS A 346 4.94 -36.47 -41.63
C HIS A 346 6.39 -36.32 -41.14
N GLY A 347 6.69 -35.15 -40.61
CA GLY A 347 8.00 -34.76 -40.11
C GLY A 347 8.28 -35.20 -38.67
N ILE A 348 9.31 -34.60 -38.11
CA ILE A 348 9.77 -34.87 -36.74
C ILE A 348 8.79 -34.44 -35.64
N GLY A 349 7.69 -33.70 -35.98
CA GLY A 349 6.75 -33.15 -35.01
C GLY A 349 7.38 -32.14 -34.07
N ILE A 350 6.59 -31.74 -33.05
CA ILE A 350 6.95 -30.68 -32.09
C ILE A 350 6.79 -31.23 -30.67
N PRO A 351 7.86 -31.20 -29.83
CA PRO A 351 7.79 -31.59 -28.42
C PRO A 351 6.71 -30.81 -27.64
N GLU A 352 5.95 -31.48 -26.78
CA GLU A 352 4.81 -30.90 -26.07
C GLU A 352 5.21 -29.65 -25.26
N LYS A 353 6.38 -29.67 -24.60
CA LYS A 353 6.93 -28.54 -23.82
C LYS A 353 7.15 -27.29 -24.67
N ASP A 354 7.43 -27.45 -25.98
CA ASP A 354 7.78 -26.37 -26.91
C ASP A 354 6.54 -25.79 -27.62
N GLN A 355 5.42 -26.53 -27.67
CA GLN A 355 4.21 -26.15 -28.41
C GLN A 355 3.63 -24.81 -28.01
N LYS A 356 3.65 -24.49 -26.70
CA LYS A 356 3.13 -23.20 -26.18
C LYS A 356 3.92 -21.97 -26.64
N HIS A 357 5.15 -22.16 -27.11
CA HIS A 357 6.06 -21.10 -27.54
C HIS A 357 6.22 -20.99 -29.04
N LEU A 358 5.61 -21.91 -29.81
CA LEU A 358 5.86 -22.08 -31.25
C LEU A 358 5.67 -20.82 -32.09
N PHE A 359 4.72 -19.97 -31.72
CA PHE A 359 4.43 -18.69 -32.40
C PHE A 359 5.17 -17.50 -31.78
N ASN A 360 6.01 -17.70 -30.76
CA ASN A 360 6.81 -16.61 -30.22
C ASN A 360 7.94 -16.25 -31.19
N ARG A 361 8.31 -14.98 -31.25
CA ARG A 361 9.43 -14.49 -32.04
C ARG A 361 10.71 -15.17 -31.61
N TYR A 362 11.53 -15.58 -32.62
CA TYR A 362 12.84 -16.16 -32.39
C TYR A 362 12.83 -17.53 -31.70
N PHE A 363 11.66 -18.09 -31.49
CA PHE A 363 11.55 -19.39 -30.86
C PHE A 363 11.82 -20.52 -31.88
N ARG A 364 12.60 -21.52 -31.45
CA ARG A 364 12.85 -22.75 -32.17
C ARG A 364 12.76 -23.92 -31.21
N ALA A 365 11.99 -24.92 -31.58
CA ALA A 365 11.86 -26.12 -30.75
C ALA A 365 13.22 -26.82 -30.64
N GLU A 366 13.45 -27.53 -29.55
CA GLU A 366 14.74 -28.14 -29.23
C GLU A 366 15.18 -29.16 -30.29
N ASN A 367 14.23 -29.92 -30.84
CA ASN A 367 14.49 -30.94 -31.87
C ASN A 367 14.82 -30.38 -33.27
N VAL A 368 14.73 -29.04 -33.47
CA VAL A 368 15.05 -28.38 -34.76
C VAL A 368 16.24 -27.43 -34.70
N LEU A 369 16.98 -27.37 -33.61
CA LEU A 369 18.12 -26.45 -33.45
C LEU A 369 19.24 -26.70 -34.49
N THR A 370 19.40 -27.92 -34.95
CA THR A 370 20.39 -28.31 -35.99
C THR A 370 19.96 -27.94 -37.43
N TYR A 371 18.68 -27.67 -37.66
CA TYR A 371 18.19 -27.23 -38.96
C TYR A 371 18.39 -25.73 -39.14
N PRO A 372 18.78 -25.19 -40.31
CA PRO A 372 18.94 -23.76 -40.53
C PRO A 372 17.59 -23.04 -40.41
N GLY A 373 17.57 -21.81 -39.84
CA GLY A 373 16.35 -20.98 -39.81
C GLY A 373 16.28 -20.01 -38.65
N THR A 374 15.54 -18.92 -38.85
CA THR A 374 15.46 -17.74 -38.00
C THR A 374 14.49 -17.87 -36.82
N GLY A 375 13.52 -18.81 -36.88
CA GLY A 375 12.43 -18.93 -35.91
C GLY A 375 11.41 -17.78 -35.97
N ILE A 376 11.32 -17.07 -37.10
CA ILE A 376 10.51 -15.89 -37.28
C ILE A 376 9.24 -16.14 -38.11
N GLY A 377 9.36 -17.04 -39.11
CA GLY A 377 8.34 -17.21 -40.18
C GLY A 377 6.94 -17.50 -39.64
N LEU A 378 6.81 -18.39 -38.63
CA LEU A 378 5.49 -18.68 -38.02
C LEU A 378 4.91 -17.49 -37.22
N ASN A 379 5.74 -16.69 -36.55
CA ASN A 379 5.30 -15.50 -35.89
C ASN A 379 4.81 -14.43 -36.89
N ILE A 380 5.57 -14.18 -37.96
CA ILE A 380 5.20 -13.28 -39.04
C ILE A 380 3.85 -13.70 -39.64
N ALA A 381 3.71 -14.97 -40.01
CA ALA A 381 2.47 -15.52 -40.55
C ALA A 381 1.28 -15.28 -39.60
N LYS A 382 1.48 -15.57 -38.30
CA LYS A 382 0.44 -15.37 -37.29
C LYS A 382 -0.01 -13.92 -37.19
N VAL A 383 0.91 -12.98 -37.02
CA VAL A 383 0.58 -11.56 -36.86
C VAL A 383 -0.12 -11.01 -38.11
N HIS A 384 0.35 -11.36 -39.29
CA HIS A 384 -0.31 -10.94 -40.52
C HIS A 384 -1.72 -11.52 -40.66
N LEU A 385 -1.90 -12.82 -40.39
CA LEU A 385 -3.22 -13.45 -40.47
C LEU A 385 -4.20 -12.86 -39.48
N GLU A 386 -3.75 -12.59 -38.23
CA GLU A 386 -4.58 -11.91 -37.21
C GLU A 386 -5.00 -10.51 -37.67
N ASN A 387 -4.09 -9.75 -38.30
CA ASN A 387 -4.42 -8.43 -38.86
C ASN A 387 -5.40 -8.49 -40.05
N LEU A 388 -5.41 -9.61 -40.78
CA LEU A 388 -6.40 -9.87 -41.84
C LEU A 388 -7.72 -10.44 -41.30
N GLY A 389 -7.91 -10.55 -39.98
CA GLY A 389 -9.10 -11.10 -39.33
C GLY A 389 -9.15 -12.63 -39.31
N GLY A 390 -8.03 -13.28 -39.65
CA GLY A 390 -7.88 -14.74 -39.61
C GLY A 390 -7.16 -15.25 -38.37
N SER A 391 -6.84 -16.54 -38.38
CA SER A 391 -6.07 -17.20 -37.32
C SER A 391 -5.19 -18.31 -37.86
N ILE A 392 -4.18 -18.69 -37.07
CA ILE A 392 -3.35 -19.86 -37.30
C ILE A 392 -3.31 -20.72 -36.06
N SER A 393 -3.47 -22.02 -36.25
CA SER A 393 -3.38 -23.05 -35.22
C SER A 393 -2.64 -24.27 -35.72
N PHE A 394 -2.33 -25.22 -34.83
CA PHE A 394 -1.66 -26.47 -35.21
C PHE A 394 -2.06 -27.60 -34.26
N THR A 395 -1.82 -28.84 -34.75
CA THR A 395 -1.78 -30.04 -33.94
C THR A 395 -0.53 -30.79 -34.31
N SER A 396 0.25 -31.26 -33.34
CA SER A 396 1.51 -31.98 -33.59
C SER A 396 1.78 -32.96 -32.50
N LYS A 397 2.46 -34.07 -32.90
CA LYS A 397 2.98 -35.02 -31.98
C LYS A 397 4.42 -35.38 -32.42
N GLU A 398 5.32 -35.41 -31.47
CA GLU A 398 6.73 -35.68 -31.72
C GLU A 398 6.91 -37.04 -32.43
N ASN A 399 7.72 -37.03 -33.47
CA ASN A 399 7.98 -38.16 -34.39
C ASN A 399 6.78 -38.69 -35.22
N GLU A 400 5.62 -37.98 -35.18
CA GLU A 400 4.46 -38.34 -36.02
C GLU A 400 4.11 -37.27 -37.07
N GLY A 401 4.70 -36.07 -36.93
CA GLY A 401 4.46 -34.95 -37.83
C GLY A 401 3.53 -33.88 -37.24
N SER A 402 3.19 -32.90 -38.08
CA SER A 402 2.37 -31.74 -37.70
C SER A 402 1.26 -31.45 -38.71
N THR A 403 0.21 -30.79 -38.24
CA THR A 403 -0.84 -30.25 -39.10
C THR A 403 -1.03 -28.80 -38.72
N PHE A 404 -0.66 -27.87 -39.59
CA PHE A 404 -0.92 -26.46 -39.43
C PHE A 404 -2.24 -26.08 -40.12
N ILE A 405 -3.00 -25.19 -39.48
CA ILE A 405 -4.34 -24.81 -39.92
C ILE A 405 -4.38 -23.28 -39.95
N ILE A 406 -4.65 -22.69 -41.12
CA ILE A 406 -4.99 -21.27 -41.28
C ILE A 406 -6.50 -21.16 -41.47
N GLU A 407 -7.12 -20.27 -40.76
CA GLU A 407 -8.50 -19.88 -40.96
C GLU A 407 -8.53 -18.39 -41.37
N LEU A 408 -9.11 -18.08 -42.53
CA LEU A 408 -9.13 -16.71 -43.09
C LEU A 408 -10.51 -16.39 -43.61
N PRO A 409 -11.09 -15.22 -43.29
CA PRO A 409 -12.34 -14.80 -43.87
C PRO A 409 -12.21 -14.58 -45.39
N ILE A 410 -13.23 -15.00 -46.14
CA ILE A 410 -13.27 -14.86 -47.63
C ILE A 410 -13.29 -13.36 -47.99
N ILE A 411 -14.03 -12.58 -47.24
CA ILE A 411 -14.12 -11.13 -47.39
C ILE A 411 -13.77 -10.53 -46.02
N LYS A 412 -12.91 -9.53 -45.99
CA LYS A 412 -12.65 -8.80 -44.75
C LYS A 412 -13.86 -7.89 -44.47
N GLU A 413 -14.55 -8.10 -43.36
CA GLU A 413 -15.57 -7.18 -42.80
C GLU A 413 -14.91 -5.91 -42.26
#